data_84bac80bb9879ac808e6ed59e85a5e78
#
_entry.id   84bac80bb9879ac808e6ed59e85a5e78
#
_cell.length_a   1.000
_cell.length_b   1.000
_cell.length_c   1.000
_cell.angle_alpha   90.00
_cell.angle_beta   90.00
_cell.angle_gamma   90.00
#
_symmetry.space_group_name_H-M   'P 1'
#
loop_
_entity.id
_entity.type
_entity.pdbx_description
1 polymer ?
#
loop_
_entity_poly.entity_id
_entity_poly.type
_entity_poly.pdbx_seq_one_letter_code
_entity_poly.pdbx_strand_id
1 'polypeptide(L)'
;MTLWASRLIVCAWPIVILALASFRLDLMSFKVPLLAVALGVLLAAIGIVLLILGLLLGAFKGQATLSSGVAVIYFIAAFIIVAPAIQTIMVGASVPPIHDITTDPDDPPIFAHVPSIRKASDNSLELDAGVIDQQRKAYPDLAALILSQSKAEAMILVADTATAMGWEIVRRDEEQGQLEAVAQTMIFGFKDDIIVRIREADGGTRVDVRSASRVGVSDLGANAARIKAYMAALQEAVQ
;
A
#
# COMPACT_ATOMS: atom_id res chain seq x y z
N MET A 1 -7.09 37.32 2.03
CA MET A 1 -6.25 36.10 2.08
C MET A 1 -7.04 34.93 2.64
N THR A 2 -7.64 35.05 3.81
CA THR A 2 -8.43 33.94 4.44
C THR A 2 -9.57 33.41 3.58
N LEU A 3 -10.27 34.26 2.81
CA LEU A 3 -11.29 33.84 1.85
C LEU A 3 -10.73 32.94 0.73
N TRP A 4 -9.54 33.25 0.20
CA TRP A 4 -8.90 32.39 -0.80
C TRP A 4 -8.39 31.11 -0.19
N ALA A 5 -7.86 31.15 1.03
CA ALA A 5 -7.45 29.97 1.78
C ALA A 5 -8.60 28.98 1.93
N SER A 6 -9.76 29.44 2.42
CA SER A 6 -10.94 28.59 2.60
C SER A 6 -11.44 27.99 1.26
N ARG A 7 -11.46 28.78 0.19
CA ARG A 7 -11.85 28.29 -1.14
C ARG A 7 -10.93 27.19 -1.66
N LEU A 8 -9.61 27.35 -1.54
CA LEU A 8 -8.64 26.34 -1.97
C LEU A 8 -8.81 25.04 -1.18
N ILE A 9 -8.95 25.14 0.14
CA ILE A 9 -9.15 23.97 1.02
C ILE A 9 -10.46 23.25 0.67
N VAL A 10 -11.54 23.97 0.48
CA VAL A 10 -12.84 23.37 0.11
C VAL A 10 -12.79 22.73 -1.27
N CYS A 11 -12.15 23.35 -2.26
CA CYS A 11 -12.01 22.79 -3.60
C CYS A 11 -11.09 21.57 -3.66
N ALA A 12 -10.13 21.43 -2.73
CA ALA A 12 -9.25 20.27 -2.68
C ALA A 12 -10.00 18.96 -2.40
N TRP A 13 -11.06 19.01 -1.57
CA TRP A 13 -11.82 17.82 -1.17
C TRP A 13 -12.50 17.09 -2.34
N PRO A 14 -13.35 17.74 -3.16
CA PRO A 14 -13.99 17.05 -4.28
C PRO A 14 -12.96 16.51 -5.26
N ILE A 15 -11.84 17.19 -5.49
CA ILE A 15 -10.77 16.71 -6.37
C ILE A 15 -10.19 15.40 -5.84
N VAL A 16 -9.84 15.34 -4.55
CA VAL A 16 -9.27 14.14 -3.94
C VAL A 16 -10.29 13.01 -3.91
N ILE A 17 -11.53 13.28 -3.48
CA ILE A 17 -12.60 12.27 -3.38
C ILE A 17 -12.90 11.68 -4.76
N LEU A 18 -13.09 12.52 -5.78
CA LEU A 18 -13.38 12.05 -7.14
C LEU A 18 -12.20 11.28 -7.75
N ALA A 19 -10.97 11.70 -7.47
CA ALA A 19 -9.78 10.98 -7.90
C ALA A 19 -9.72 9.57 -7.28
N LEU A 20 -9.90 9.45 -5.98
CA LEU A 20 -9.91 8.16 -5.28
C LEU A 20 -11.06 7.27 -5.77
N ALA A 21 -12.26 7.83 -5.93
CA ALA A 21 -13.42 7.10 -6.43
C ALA A 21 -13.20 6.60 -7.87
N SER A 22 -12.66 7.44 -8.76
CA SER A 22 -12.40 7.07 -10.16
C SER A 22 -11.42 5.91 -10.29
N PHE A 23 -10.41 5.86 -9.44
CA PHE A 23 -9.46 4.75 -9.41
C PHE A 23 -10.09 3.47 -8.82
N ARG A 24 -10.78 3.57 -7.68
CA ARG A 24 -11.45 2.41 -7.04
C ARG A 24 -12.53 1.77 -7.90
N LEU A 25 -13.21 2.56 -8.71
CA LEU A 25 -14.25 2.10 -9.65
C LEU A 25 -13.64 1.68 -11.01
N ASP A 26 -12.32 1.66 -11.13
CA ASP A 26 -11.58 1.27 -12.35
C ASP A 26 -11.96 2.10 -13.60
N LEU A 27 -12.37 3.37 -13.39
CA LEU A 27 -12.76 4.28 -14.47
C LEU A 27 -11.55 4.90 -15.17
N MET A 28 -10.40 4.98 -14.51
CA MET A 28 -9.17 5.61 -15.01
C MET A 28 -7.93 4.82 -14.58
N SER A 29 -6.88 4.87 -15.40
CA SER A 29 -5.56 4.37 -15.04
C SER A 29 -5.00 5.15 -13.84
N PHE A 30 -4.18 4.52 -13.00
CA PHE A 30 -3.70 5.09 -11.72
C PHE A 30 -2.99 6.45 -11.84
N LYS A 31 -2.39 6.76 -12.99
CA LYS A 31 -1.62 8.00 -13.20
C LYS A 31 -2.49 9.25 -13.09
N VAL A 32 -3.69 9.25 -13.67
CA VAL A 32 -4.59 10.41 -13.67
C VAL A 32 -5.14 10.70 -12.27
N PRO A 33 -5.72 9.73 -11.56
CA PRO A 33 -6.13 9.92 -10.17
C PRO A 33 -4.98 10.35 -9.25
N LEU A 34 -3.78 9.80 -9.42
CA LEU A 34 -2.62 10.17 -8.61
C LEU A 34 -2.24 11.65 -8.81
N LEU A 35 -2.23 12.13 -10.06
CA LEU A 35 -1.99 13.55 -10.36
C LEU A 35 -3.09 14.46 -9.78
N ALA A 36 -4.35 14.02 -9.83
CA ALA A 36 -5.45 14.77 -9.25
C ALA A 36 -5.36 14.84 -7.72
N VAL A 37 -4.97 13.74 -7.05
CA VAL A 37 -4.68 13.75 -5.60
C VAL A 37 -3.53 14.71 -5.29
N ALA A 38 -2.44 14.67 -6.07
CA ALA A 38 -1.31 15.59 -5.90
C ALA A 38 -1.74 17.06 -6.05
N LEU A 39 -2.62 17.38 -7.00
CA LEU A 39 -3.20 18.71 -7.15
C LEU A 39 -4.03 19.10 -5.91
N GLY A 40 -4.88 18.20 -5.41
CA GLY A 40 -5.67 18.43 -4.18
C GLY A 40 -4.77 18.70 -2.96
N VAL A 41 -3.70 17.92 -2.79
CA VAL A 41 -2.69 18.14 -1.74
C VAL A 41 -2.03 19.52 -1.87
N LEU A 42 -1.64 19.91 -3.08
CA LEU A 42 -1.03 21.22 -3.35
C LEU A 42 -1.99 22.36 -3.01
N LEU A 43 -3.25 22.28 -3.42
CA LEU A 43 -4.27 23.30 -3.10
C LEU A 43 -4.50 23.40 -1.60
N ALA A 44 -4.59 22.28 -0.88
CA ALA A 44 -4.74 22.26 0.55
C ALA A 44 -3.52 22.86 1.27
N ALA A 45 -2.30 22.53 0.83
CA ALA A 45 -1.06 23.07 1.39
C ALA A 45 -0.95 24.59 1.19
N ILE A 46 -1.23 25.10 -0.01
CA ILE A 46 -1.30 26.55 -0.28
C ILE A 46 -2.38 27.17 0.59
N GLY A 47 -3.52 26.51 0.73
CA GLY A 47 -4.61 26.95 1.61
C GLY A 47 -4.17 27.13 3.07
N ILE A 48 -3.40 26.18 3.63
CA ILE A 48 -2.82 26.28 4.99
C ILE A 48 -1.92 27.52 5.09
N VAL A 49 -1.00 27.70 4.15
CA VAL A 49 -0.06 28.84 4.15
C VAL A 49 -0.83 30.16 4.11
N LEU A 50 -1.80 30.31 3.20
CA LEU A 50 -2.61 31.53 3.08
C LEU A 50 -3.49 31.75 4.31
N LEU A 51 -3.97 30.69 4.96
CA LEU A 51 -4.76 30.79 6.20
C LEU A 51 -3.89 31.35 7.32
N ILE A 52 -2.70 30.78 7.53
CA ILE A 52 -1.76 31.24 8.56
C ILE A 52 -1.36 32.70 8.32
N LEU A 53 -0.92 33.03 7.10
CA LEU A 53 -0.53 34.38 6.74
C LEU A 53 -1.68 35.38 6.90
N GLY A 54 -2.89 35.00 6.51
CA GLY A 54 -4.09 35.82 6.65
C GLY A 54 -4.46 36.11 8.10
N LEU A 55 -4.32 35.11 8.98
CA LEU A 55 -4.55 35.26 10.44
C LEU A 55 -3.48 36.17 11.07
N LEU A 56 -2.21 35.95 10.74
CA LEU A 56 -1.09 36.79 11.23
C LEU A 56 -1.27 38.25 10.81
N LEU A 57 -1.51 38.51 9.54
CA LEU A 57 -1.72 39.87 9.04
C LEU A 57 -2.97 40.54 9.64
N GLY A 58 -4.04 39.77 9.87
CA GLY A 58 -5.23 40.25 10.57
C GLY A 58 -4.93 40.66 12.01
N ALA A 59 -4.17 39.84 12.73
CA ALA A 59 -3.74 40.15 14.09
C ALA A 59 -2.89 41.41 14.17
N PHE A 60 -1.90 41.54 13.23
CA PHE A 60 -1.06 42.75 13.15
C PHE A 60 -1.87 44.03 12.86
N LYS A 61 -2.96 43.94 12.08
CA LYS A 61 -3.79 45.09 11.72
C LYS A 61 -4.95 45.32 12.70
N GLY A 62 -5.08 44.53 13.77
CA GLY A 62 -6.20 44.59 14.70
C GLY A 62 -7.54 44.23 14.04
N GLN A 63 -7.55 43.51 12.94
CA GLN A 63 -8.74 43.11 12.19
C GLN A 63 -9.03 41.62 12.38
N ALA A 64 -10.22 41.31 12.89
CA ALA A 64 -10.70 39.93 12.92
C ALA A 64 -11.03 39.47 11.50
N THR A 65 -10.28 38.50 10.97
CA THR A 65 -10.47 37.94 9.61
C THR A 65 -11.36 36.72 9.57
N LEU A 66 -11.25 35.86 10.59
CA LEU A 66 -12.06 34.66 10.82
C LEU A 66 -12.14 34.39 12.33
N SER A 67 -13.24 33.82 12.79
CA SER A 67 -13.26 33.32 14.17
C SER A 67 -12.27 32.18 14.34
N SER A 68 -11.68 32.07 15.52
CA SER A 68 -10.68 31.02 15.84
C SER A 68 -11.21 29.60 15.58
N GLY A 69 -12.48 29.34 15.90
CA GLY A 69 -13.11 28.04 15.64
C GLY A 69 -13.19 27.70 14.16
N VAL A 70 -13.57 28.65 13.31
CA VAL A 70 -13.63 28.44 11.85
C VAL A 70 -12.24 28.24 11.26
N ALA A 71 -11.24 28.99 11.72
CA ALA A 71 -9.86 28.80 11.29
C ALA A 71 -9.33 27.39 11.62
N VAL A 72 -9.62 26.87 12.81
CA VAL A 72 -9.27 25.52 13.23
C VAL A 72 -9.93 24.46 12.34
N ILE A 73 -11.21 24.64 11.99
CA ILE A 73 -11.90 23.69 11.09
C ILE A 73 -11.21 23.63 9.73
N TYR A 74 -10.88 24.76 9.11
CA TYR A 74 -10.18 24.76 7.83
C TYR A 74 -8.77 24.15 7.94
N PHE A 75 -8.06 24.42 9.03
CA PHE A 75 -6.75 23.81 9.27
C PHE A 75 -6.85 22.29 9.37
N ILE A 76 -7.79 21.77 10.16
CA ILE A 76 -8.01 20.31 10.28
C ILE A 76 -8.40 19.71 8.93
N ALA A 77 -9.32 20.35 8.20
CA ALA A 77 -9.74 19.87 6.89
C ALA A 77 -8.57 19.77 5.89
N ALA A 78 -7.71 20.77 5.85
CA ALA A 78 -6.53 20.72 4.99
C ALA A 78 -5.47 19.71 5.49
N PHE A 79 -5.29 19.60 6.80
CA PHE A 79 -4.34 18.67 7.43
C PHE A 79 -4.67 17.22 7.11
N ILE A 80 -5.94 16.82 7.09
CA ILE A 80 -6.39 15.47 6.72
C ILE A 80 -5.96 15.11 5.29
N ILE A 81 -5.89 16.08 4.37
CA ILE A 81 -5.43 15.86 2.99
C ILE A 81 -3.89 15.84 2.92
N VAL A 82 -3.22 16.75 3.63
CA VAL A 82 -1.77 16.98 3.49
C VAL A 82 -0.95 15.98 4.30
N ALA A 83 -1.38 15.61 5.51
CA ALA A 83 -0.60 14.75 6.39
C ALA A 83 -0.30 13.35 5.81
N PRO A 84 -1.25 12.64 5.18
CA PRO A 84 -0.94 11.36 4.52
C PRO A 84 0.07 11.50 3.38
N ALA A 85 0.03 12.61 2.62
CA ALA A 85 1.00 12.84 1.56
C ALA A 85 2.42 13.05 2.12
N ILE A 86 2.56 13.81 3.20
CA ILE A 86 3.86 13.98 3.89
C ILE A 86 4.35 12.63 4.40
N GLN A 87 3.50 11.85 5.05
CA GLN A 87 3.86 10.51 5.53
C GLN A 87 4.33 9.61 4.38
N THR A 88 3.63 9.60 3.25
CA THR A 88 4.00 8.84 2.05
C THR A 88 5.39 9.23 1.53
N ILE A 89 5.69 10.53 1.48
CA ILE A 89 7.02 11.03 1.06
C ILE A 89 8.10 10.57 2.05
N MET A 90 7.85 10.68 3.35
CA MET A 90 8.82 10.28 4.39
C MET A 90 9.10 8.77 4.34
N VAL A 91 8.06 7.95 4.20
CA VAL A 91 8.20 6.49 4.07
C VAL A 91 8.93 6.15 2.78
N GLY A 92 8.55 6.76 1.65
CA GLY A 92 9.19 6.53 0.36
C GLY A 92 10.68 6.88 0.33
N ALA A 93 11.11 7.86 1.14
CA ALA A 93 12.53 8.20 1.29
C ALA A 93 13.31 7.20 2.16
N SER A 94 12.63 6.35 2.94
CA SER A 94 13.24 5.40 3.89
C SER A 94 13.30 3.96 3.39
N VAL A 95 12.62 3.64 2.28
CA VAL A 95 12.55 2.29 1.70
C VAL A 95 13.06 2.28 0.26
N PRO A 96 13.57 1.14 -0.24
CA PRO A 96 14.00 1.04 -1.63
C PRO A 96 12.81 1.16 -2.60
N PRO A 97 13.02 1.70 -3.81
CA PRO A 97 11.96 1.83 -4.81
C PRO A 97 11.74 0.49 -5.54
N ILE A 98 11.26 -0.52 -4.80
CA ILE A 98 10.91 -1.85 -5.30
C ILE A 98 9.45 -2.15 -4.99
N HIS A 99 8.85 -3.07 -5.72
CA HIS A 99 7.41 -3.40 -5.63
C HIS A 99 7.12 -4.89 -5.71
N ASP A 100 8.16 -5.73 -5.69
CA ASP A 100 8.07 -7.18 -5.73
C ASP A 100 9.04 -7.77 -4.69
N ILE A 101 8.51 -8.47 -3.71
CA ILE A 101 9.21 -8.95 -2.52
C ILE A 101 8.93 -10.43 -2.34
N THR A 102 9.96 -11.21 -2.02
CA THR A 102 9.85 -12.65 -1.79
C THR A 102 10.65 -13.12 -0.58
N THR A 103 10.22 -14.18 0.08
CA THR A 103 10.98 -14.84 1.16
C THR A 103 12.07 -15.75 0.64
N ASP A 104 12.04 -16.11 -0.65
CA ASP A 104 13.04 -16.93 -1.31
C ASP A 104 13.57 -16.20 -2.57
N PRO A 105 14.57 -15.31 -2.41
CA PRO A 105 15.13 -14.58 -3.55
C PRO A 105 15.94 -15.43 -4.54
N ASP A 106 16.36 -16.64 -4.14
CA ASP A 106 17.14 -17.54 -4.98
C ASP A 106 16.25 -18.45 -5.84
N ASP A 107 15.05 -18.79 -5.32
CA ASP A 107 14.03 -19.60 -6.01
C ASP A 107 12.63 -19.00 -5.69
N PRO A 108 12.30 -17.82 -6.25
CA PRO A 108 11.06 -17.14 -5.91
C PRO A 108 9.83 -17.90 -6.40
N PRO A 109 8.72 -17.95 -5.63
CA PRO A 109 7.47 -18.51 -6.08
C PRO A 109 6.99 -17.88 -7.38
N ILE A 110 6.53 -18.70 -8.33
CA ILE A 110 6.07 -18.27 -9.65
C ILE A 110 4.56 -18.30 -9.70
N PHE A 111 3.94 -17.18 -10.06
CA PHE A 111 2.50 -17.05 -10.25
C PHE A 111 2.02 -17.88 -11.45
N ALA A 112 0.95 -18.66 -11.28
CA ALA A 112 0.36 -19.47 -12.32
C ALA A 112 -0.96 -18.91 -12.86
N HIS A 113 -1.84 -18.41 -11.97
CA HIS A 113 -3.15 -17.86 -12.33
C HIS A 113 -3.15 -16.33 -12.45
N VAL A 114 -2.46 -15.65 -11.56
CA VAL A 114 -2.37 -14.18 -11.52
C VAL A 114 -2.05 -13.55 -12.89
N PRO A 115 -1.15 -14.10 -13.73
CA PRO A 115 -0.90 -13.52 -15.07
C PRO A 115 -2.14 -13.38 -15.94
N SER A 116 -3.14 -14.27 -15.78
CA SER A 116 -4.39 -14.26 -16.56
C SER A 116 -5.39 -13.20 -16.13
N ILE A 117 -5.27 -12.68 -14.91
CA ILE A 117 -6.17 -11.67 -14.32
C ILE A 117 -5.55 -10.28 -14.23
N ARG A 118 -4.27 -10.13 -14.60
CA ARG A 118 -3.58 -8.84 -14.71
C ARG A 118 -3.91 -8.14 -16.03
N LYS A 119 -3.86 -6.81 -16.00
CA LYS A 119 -3.97 -5.97 -17.20
C LYS A 119 -2.59 -5.87 -17.86
N ALA A 120 -2.57 -5.65 -19.17
CA ALA A 120 -1.34 -5.41 -19.93
C ALA A 120 -0.56 -4.15 -19.45
N SER A 121 -1.24 -3.25 -18.74
CA SER A 121 -0.64 -2.05 -18.14
C SER A 121 -0.06 -2.27 -16.75
N ASP A 122 -0.24 -3.44 -16.15
CA ASP A 122 0.28 -3.77 -14.83
C ASP A 122 1.79 -4.06 -14.90
N ASN A 123 2.48 -3.93 -13.75
CA ASN A 123 3.91 -4.20 -13.66
C ASN A 123 4.23 -5.64 -14.08
N SER A 124 5.42 -5.87 -14.65
CA SER A 124 5.90 -7.23 -14.96
C SER A 124 5.99 -8.08 -13.69
N LEU A 125 5.80 -9.39 -13.85
CA LEU A 125 6.07 -10.40 -12.81
C LEU A 125 7.46 -11.04 -12.98
N GLU A 126 8.26 -10.58 -13.96
CA GLU A 126 9.68 -10.93 -14.02
C GLU A 126 10.42 -10.24 -12.89
N LEU A 127 11.08 -11.04 -12.06
CA LEU A 127 11.85 -10.55 -10.93
C LEU A 127 13.26 -10.19 -11.41
N ASP A 128 13.56 -8.90 -11.45
CA ASP A 128 14.88 -8.39 -11.86
C ASP A 128 15.92 -8.60 -10.76
N ALA A 129 17.15 -8.95 -11.15
CA ALA A 129 18.27 -9.17 -10.22
C ALA A 129 18.56 -7.91 -9.37
N GLY A 130 18.38 -6.71 -9.93
CA GLY A 130 18.56 -5.46 -9.19
C GLY A 130 17.49 -5.23 -8.11
N VAL A 131 16.28 -5.74 -8.33
CA VAL A 131 15.20 -5.75 -7.30
C VAL A 131 15.59 -6.70 -6.17
N ILE A 132 16.07 -7.91 -6.49
CA ILE A 132 16.53 -8.88 -5.50
C ILE A 132 17.67 -8.30 -4.64
N ASP A 133 18.66 -7.66 -5.26
CA ASP A 133 19.79 -7.05 -4.54
C ASP A 133 19.36 -5.93 -3.61
N GLN A 134 18.41 -5.11 -4.03
CA GLN A 134 17.82 -4.05 -3.19
C GLN A 134 17.03 -4.65 -2.04
N GLN A 135 16.22 -5.69 -2.30
CA GLN A 135 15.47 -6.39 -1.26
C GLN A 135 16.39 -6.99 -0.20
N ARG A 136 17.45 -7.71 -0.58
CA ARG A 136 18.40 -8.34 0.37
C ARG A 136 19.05 -7.32 1.30
N LYS A 137 19.37 -6.13 0.79
CA LYS A 137 19.94 -5.04 1.59
C LYS A 137 18.93 -4.42 2.56
N ALA A 138 17.70 -4.21 2.11
CA ALA A 138 16.66 -3.52 2.87
C ALA A 138 15.90 -4.42 3.85
N TYR A 139 15.77 -5.70 3.53
CA TYR A 139 14.97 -6.67 4.27
C TYR A 139 15.74 -7.98 4.52
N PRO A 140 16.92 -7.94 5.18
CA PRO A 140 17.76 -9.11 5.38
C PRO A 140 17.09 -10.21 6.23
N ASP A 141 16.14 -9.86 7.07
CA ASP A 141 15.43 -10.78 7.96
C ASP A 141 14.21 -11.44 7.32
N LEU A 142 13.92 -11.13 6.05
CA LEU A 142 12.77 -11.70 5.37
C LEU A 142 13.15 -13.09 4.83
N ALA A 143 12.59 -14.13 5.46
CA ALA A 143 12.89 -15.53 5.15
C ALA A 143 11.62 -16.38 5.15
N ALA A 144 11.74 -17.59 4.60
CA ALA A 144 10.70 -18.62 4.67
C ALA A 144 10.41 -19.04 6.11
N LEU A 145 9.20 -19.52 6.36
CA LEU A 145 8.79 -20.11 7.63
C LEU A 145 8.76 -21.63 7.53
N ILE A 146 9.24 -22.33 8.57
CA ILE A 146 9.08 -23.77 8.70
C ILE A 146 7.98 -24.04 9.73
N LEU A 147 6.96 -24.76 9.30
CA LEU A 147 5.85 -25.20 10.13
C LEU A 147 6.03 -26.69 10.45
N SER A 148 5.67 -27.13 11.66
CA SER A 148 5.71 -28.55 12.06
C SER A 148 4.55 -29.37 11.46
N GLN A 149 3.55 -28.71 10.87
CA GLN A 149 2.38 -29.31 10.23
C GLN A 149 2.74 -30.02 8.94
N SER A 150 1.93 -31.01 8.59
CA SER A 150 1.98 -31.64 7.25
C SER A 150 1.63 -30.65 6.15
N LYS A 151 2.01 -30.92 4.89
CA LYS A 151 1.67 -30.05 3.74
C LYS A 151 0.18 -29.78 3.63
N ALA A 152 -0.68 -30.77 3.92
CA ALA A 152 -2.14 -30.61 3.87
C ALA A 152 -2.68 -29.69 4.97
N GLU A 153 -2.21 -29.85 6.20
CA GLU A 153 -2.59 -28.96 7.33
C GLU A 153 -2.03 -27.56 7.12
N ALA A 154 -0.81 -27.40 6.63
CA ALA A 154 -0.21 -26.12 6.30
C ALA A 154 -1.01 -25.39 5.20
N MET A 155 -1.56 -26.11 4.19
CA MET A 155 -2.40 -25.49 3.16
C MET A 155 -3.69 -24.91 3.74
N ILE A 156 -4.32 -25.59 4.71
CA ILE A 156 -5.51 -25.10 5.38
C ILE A 156 -5.15 -23.83 6.16
N LEU A 157 -4.11 -23.90 6.98
CA LEU A 157 -3.64 -22.78 7.80
C LEU A 157 -3.28 -21.53 6.96
N VAL A 158 -2.57 -21.75 5.85
CA VAL A 158 -2.19 -20.71 4.89
C VAL A 158 -3.43 -20.04 4.29
N ALA A 159 -4.44 -20.81 3.89
CA ALA A 159 -5.67 -20.29 3.31
C ALA A 159 -6.52 -19.51 4.34
N ASP A 160 -6.67 -20.06 5.55
CA ASP A 160 -7.42 -19.43 6.63
C ASP A 160 -6.77 -18.11 7.06
N THR A 161 -5.44 -18.09 7.19
CA THR A 161 -4.67 -16.87 7.52
C THR A 161 -4.81 -15.82 6.42
N ALA A 162 -4.70 -16.19 5.13
CA ALA A 162 -4.90 -15.28 4.01
C ALA A 162 -6.31 -14.67 4.04
N THR A 163 -7.33 -15.48 4.31
CA THR A 163 -8.72 -15.04 4.44
C THR A 163 -8.92 -14.10 5.63
N ALA A 164 -8.33 -14.42 6.78
CA ALA A 164 -8.39 -13.58 7.98
C ALA A 164 -7.70 -12.20 7.77
N MET A 165 -6.69 -12.14 6.92
CA MET A 165 -6.05 -10.89 6.50
C MET A 165 -6.84 -10.11 5.42
N GLY A 166 -7.99 -10.61 5.00
CA GLY A 166 -8.86 -9.98 4.01
C GLY A 166 -8.36 -10.11 2.57
N TRP A 167 -7.51 -11.11 2.27
CA TRP A 167 -7.06 -11.36 0.91
C TRP A 167 -8.12 -12.13 0.12
N GLU A 168 -8.30 -11.79 -1.13
CA GLU A 168 -9.14 -12.52 -2.09
C GLU A 168 -8.33 -13.69 -2.66
N ILE A 169 -8.64 -14.92 -2.26
CA ILE A 169 -7.99 -16.12 -2.81
C ILE A 169 -8.51 -16.33 -4.23
N VAL A 170 -7.61 -16.26 -5.23
CA VAL A 170 -7.94 -16.42 -6.65
C VAL A 170 -7.57 -17.81 -7.20
N ARG A 171 -6.65 -18.52 -6.52
CA ARG A 171 -6.29 -19.91 -6.82
C ARG A 171 -5.82 -20.62 -5.58
N ARG A 172 -6.23 -21.88 -5.42
CA ARG A 172 -5.71 -22.82 -4.44
C ARG A 172 -5.42 -24.13 -5.15
N ASP A 173 -4.17 -24.58 -5.08
CA ASP A 173 -3.70 -25.82 -5.69
C ASP A 173 -2.98 -26.65 -4.64
N GLU A 174 -3.68 -27.66 -4.13
CA GLU A 174 -3.19 -28.51 -3.03
C GLU A 174 -2.10 -29.47 -3.52
N GLU A 175 -2.20 -29.92 -4.78
CA GLU A 175 -1.23 -30.83 -5.36
C GLU A 175 0.13 -30.16 -5.51
N GLN A 176 0.16 -28.97 -6.13
CA GLN A 176 1.37 -28.18 -6.27
C GLN A 176 1.80 -27.48 -4.99
N GLY A 177 0.92 -27.39 -3.97
CA GLY A 177 1.19 -26.65 -2.74
C GLY A 177 1.26 -25.15 -2.98
N GLN A 178 0.35 -24.58 -3.76
CA GLN A 178 0.33 -23.16 -4.10
C GLN A 178 -1.01 -22.53 -3.79
N LEU A 179 -0.95 -21.31 -3.24
CA LEU A 179 -2.11 -20.45 -3.06
C LEU A 179 -1.80 -19.08 -3.66
N GLU A 180 -2.66 -18.59 -4.56
CA GLU A 180 -2.57 -17.24 -5.09
C GLU A 180 -3.73 -16.39 -4.58
N ALA A 181 -3.42 -15.17 -4.18
CA ALA A 181 -4.40 -14.24 -3.63
C ALA A 181 -4.12 -12.80 -4.08
N VAL A 182 -5.11 -11.94 -3.92
CA VAL A 182 -5.01 -10.49 -4.18
C VAL A 182 -5.33 -9.75 -2.89
N ALA A 183 -4.42 -8.87 -2.47
CA ALA A 183 -4.67 -7.88 -1.43
C ALA A 183 -4.97 -6.52 -2.05
N GLN A 184 -5.84 -5.74 -1.38
CA GLN A 184 -6.20 -4.41 -1.84
C GLN A 184 -5.98 -3.38 -0.75
N THR A 185 -5.30 -2.27 -1.07
CA THR A 185 -5.10 -1.18 -0.11
C THR A 185 -6.42 -0.45 0.19
N MET A 186 -6.62 -0.08 1.46
CA MET A 186 -7.90 0.45 1.94
C MET A 186 -8.30 1.76 1.24
N ILE A 187 -7.39 2.72 1.12
CA ILE A 187 -7.70 4.08 0.63
C ILE A 187 -7.73 4.12 -0.89
N PHE A 188 -6.62 3.81 -1.53
CA PHE A 188 -6.50 3.90 -2.99
C PHE A 188 -7.10 2.70 -3.72
N GLY A 189 -7.14 1.52 -3.09
CA GLY A 189 -7.57 0.31 -3.77
C GLY A 189 -6.49 -0.27 -4.69
N PHE A 190 -5.20 0.05 -4.46
CA PHE A 190 -4.09 -0.60 -5.18
C PHE A 190 -4.12 -2.10 -4.90
N LYS A 191 -3.92 -2.88 -5.95
CA LYS A 191 -3.90 -4.34 -5.88
C LYS A 191 -2.47 -4.85 -5.87
N ASP A 192 -2.21 -5.75 -4.94
CA ASP A 192 -0.97 -6.50 -4.84
C ASP A 192 -1.30 -7.98 -4.95
N ASP A 193 -0.57 -8.70 -5.80
CA ASP A 193 -0.74 -10.13 -5.97
C ASP A 193 0.21 -10.88 -5.04
N ILE A 194 -0.30 -11.91 -4.40
CA ILE A 194 0.42 -12.72 -3.44
C ILE A 194 0.42 -14.17 -3.93
N ILE A 195 1.56 -14.84 -3.84
CA ILE A 195 1.65 -16.30 -3.95
C ILE A 195 2.31 -16.84 -2.70
N VAL A 196 1.67 -17.86 -2.12
CA VAL A 196 2.23 -18.68 -1.06
C VAL A 196 2.55 -20.04 -1.64
N ARG A 197 3.79 -20.48 -1.48
CA ARG A 197 4.27 -21.80 -1.91
C ARG A 197 4.60 -22.65 -0.69
N ILE A 198 4.10 -23.87 -0.67
CA ILE A 198 4.24 -24.83 0.41
C ILE A 198 5.01 -26.05 -0.12
N ARG A 199 6.12 -26.38 0.50
CA ARG A 199 6.98 -27.53 0.14
C ARG A 199 7.31 -28.34 1.40
N GLU A 200 7.45 -29.64 1.24
CA GLU A 200 8.04 -30.50 2.28
C GLU A 200 9.48 -30.07 2.52
N ALA A 201 9.90 -30.07 3.78
CA ALA A 201 11.24 -29.71 4.20
C ALA A 201 11.64 -30.55 5.43
N ASP A 202 12.94 -30.60 5.72
CA ASP A 202 13.42 -31.23 6.94
C ASP A 202 12.83 -30.53 8.18
N GLY A 203 12.15 -31.31 9.01
CA GLY A 203 11.48 -30.83 10.22
C GLY A 203 10.05 -30.30 10.00
N GLY A 204 9.43 -30.46 8.80
CA GLY A 204 8.04 -30.09 8.56
C GLY A 204 7.77 -29.55 7.17
N THR A 205 7.07 -28.43 7.12
CA THR A 205 6.63 -27.79 5.86
C THR A 205 7.18 -26.38 5.74
N ARG A 206 7.91 -26.11 4.65
CA ARG A 206 8.41 -24.80 4.30
C ARG A 206 7.34 -23.98 3.59
N VAL A 207 7.13 -22.76 4.07
CA VAL A 207 6.21 -21.77 3.49
C VAL A 207 7.03 -20.61 2.95
N ASP A 208 6.97 -20.39 1.64
CA ASP A 208 7.54 -19.23 0.96
C ASP A 208 6.43 -18.31 0.51
N VAL A 209 6.64 -17.00 0.57
CA VAL A 209 5.68 -15.99 0.12
C VAL A 209 6.35 -15.00 -0.81
N ARG A 210 5.65 -14.64 -1.89
CA ARG A 210 6.00 -13.51 -2.76
C ARG A 210 4.81 -12.59 -2.88
N SER A 211 5.05 -11.26 -2.86
CA SER A 211 4.01 -10.24 -3.01
C SER A 211 4.49 -9.18 -3.99
N ALA A 212 3.69 -8.94 -5.05
CA ALA A 212 4.05 -8.08 -6.17
C ALA A 212 2.93 -7.08 -6.50
N SER A 213 3.25 -5.80 -6.48
CA SER A 213 2.27 -4.73 -6.78
C SER A 213 1.98 -4.63 -8.27
N ARG A 214 0.70 -4.44 -8.63
CA ARG A 214 0.29 -4.26 -10.03
C ARG A 214 0.71 -2.93 -10.62
N VAL A 215 0.85 -1.89 -9.80
CA VAL A 215 1.18 -0.54 -10.25
C VAL A 215 2.20 0.14 -9.35
N GLY A 216 2.94 1.08 -9.92
CA GLY A 216 3.94 1.88 -9.20
C GLY A 216 5.34 1.28 -9.25
N VAL A 217 6.35 2.14 -9.09
CA VAL A 217 7.77 1.74 -9.06
C VAL A 217 8.17 1.28 -7.65
N SER A 218 7.53 1.83 -6.62
CA SER A 218 7.73 1.49 -5.21
C SER A 218 6.38 1.18 -4.57
N ASP A 219 6.37 0.16 -3.71
CA ASP A 219 5.23 -0.20 -2.86
C ASP A 219 5.26 0.50 -1.50
N LEU A 220 6.25 1.37 -1.26
CA LEU A 220 6.50 2.05 0.02
C LEU A 220 6.67 1.07 1.21
N GLY A 221 7.21 -0.12 0.94
CA GLY A 221 7.43 -1.18 1.93
C GLY A 221 6.20 -2.01 2.29
N ALA A 222 5.08 -1.81 1.58
CA ALA A 222 3.81 -2.49 1.88
C ALA A 222 3.91 -4.02 1.69
N ASN A 223 4.59 -4.50 0.63
CA ASN A 223 4.73 -5.93 0.39
C ASN A 223 5.59 -6.60 1.47
N ALA A 224 6.71 -6.00 1.86
CA ALA A 224 7.55 -6.53 2.92
C ALA A 224 6.82 -6.56 4.27
N ALA A 225 6.08 -5.50 4.62
CA ALA A 225 5.26 -5.44 5.82
C ALA A 225 4.15 -6.50 5.81
N ARG A 226 3.48 -6.69 4.67
CA ARG A 226 2.44 -7.72 4.47
C ARG A 226 2.98 -9.12 4.69
N ILE A 227 4.12 -9.46 4.07
CA ILE A 227 4.74 -10.77 4.23
C ILE A 227 5.11 -11.00 5.70
N LYS A 228 5.73 -10.02 6.37
CA LYS A 228 6.07 -10.13 7.80
C LYS A 228 4.84 -10.36 8.67
N ALA A 229 3.78 -9.59 8.46
CA ALA A 229 2.53 -9.74 9.20
C ALA A 229 1.88 -11.12 8.96
N TYR A 230 1.87 -11.59 7.71
CA TYR A 230 1.34 -12.91 7.36
C TYR A 230 2.12 -14.05 8.00
N MET A 231 3.46 -14.00 7.96
CA MET A 231 4.32 -15.00 8.58
C MET A 231 4.15 -15.02 10.11
N ALA A 232 4.01 -13.86 10.74
CA ALA A 232 3.73 -13.77 12.17
C ALA A 232 2.37 -14.38 12.52
N ALA A 233 1.32 -14.09 11.75
CA ALA A 233 -0.01 -14.65 11.95
C ALA A 233 -0.03 -16.19 11.78
N LEU A 234 0.71 -16.72 10.78
CA LEU A 234 0.89 -18.16 10.64
C LEU A 234 1.58 -18.81 11.84
N GLN A 235 2.60 -18.14 12.39
CA GLN A 235 3.35 -18.63 13.55
C GLN A 235 2.49 -18.60 14.84
N GLU A 236 1.64 -17.60 15.00
CA GLU A 236 0.69 -17.51 16.12
C GLU A 236 -0.39 -18.60 16.04
N ALA A 237 -0.86 -18.92 14.85
CA ALA A 237 -1.94 -19.90 14.63
C ALA A 237 -1.51 -21.37 14.88
N VAL A 238 -0.21 -21.66 15.02
CA VAL A 238 0.32 -23.00 15.34
C VAL A 238 0.75 -23.15 16.80
N GLN A 239 0.60 -22.12 17.63
CA GLN A 239 0.86 -22.14 19.06
C GLN A 239 -0.40 -22.51 19.84
#